data_309f2bafb190f049225c6eebd311f06d
#
_entry.id   309f2bafb190f049225c6eebd311f06d
#
_cell.length_a   1.000
_cell.length_b   1.000
_cell.length_c   1.000
_cell.angle_alpha   90.00
_cell.angle_beta   90.00
_cell.angle_gamma   90.00
#
_symmetry.space_group_name_H-M   'P 1'
#
loop_
_entity.id
_entity.type
_entity.pdbx_description
1 polymer ?
#
loop_
_entity_poly.entity_id
_entity_poly.type
_entity_poly.pdbx_seq_one_letter_code
_entity_poly.pdbx_strand_id
1 'polypeptide(L)'
;PFHYFGVTDYVHQGIKEDDVTKLRYLTSDERVNYIIQKTDYYGYSGEILQGLIFVSSKKEAYDLADKLSSKGIKSVALTGDDSVNYRQIVIEKLKEGKINYIITVDLFNEGIDIPEVNQVVMLRPTESSIIFIQQLGRGLRKSSNKEYVTVIDFIGNYKTNYLIPIALSGDQSQNKDNYKKFLTNNDSINGVSTINFEEVAKKQIYNSLDAVSLNQNKLI
;
A
#
# COMPACT_ATOMS: atom_id res chain seq x y z
N PRO A 1 5.81 14.67 4.86
CA PRO A 1 4.36 14.41 4.88
C PRO A 1 3.98 13.30 3.89
N PHE A 2 2.82 12.67 4.09
CA PHE A 2 2.24 11.71 3.17
C PHE A 2 0.74 11.96 3.01
N HIS A 3 0.21 11.57 1.86
CA HIS A 3 -1.21 11.50 1.59
C HIS A 3 -1.62 10.04 1.45
N TYR A 4 -2.49 9.56 2.34
CA TYR A 4 -3.00 8.20 2.34
C TYR A 4 -4.40 8.13 1.74
N PHE A 5 -4.57 7.19 0.81
CA PHE A 5 -5.83 6.91 0.15
C PHE A 5 -6.16 5.42 0.30
N GLY A 6 -7.15 5.12 1.15
CA GLY A 6 -7.76 3.81 1.24
C GLY A 6 -8.76 3.63 0.12
N VAL A 7 -8.42 2.84 -0.90
CA VAL A 7 -9.27 2.58 -2.06
C VAL A 7 -9.85 1.18 -2.01
N THR A 8 -11.03 0.99 -2.58
CA THR A 8 -11.62 -0.35 -2.69
C THR A 8 -10.82 -1.17 -3.70
N ASP A 9 -10.38 -2.39 -3.33
CA ASP A 9 -9.73 -3.29 -4.28
C ASP A 9 -10.72 -3.76 -5.36
N TYR A 10 -10.17 -4.13 -6.52
CA TYR A 10 -10.98 -4.60 -7.64
C TYR A 10 -11.68 -5.91 -7.28
N VAL A 11 -13.01 -5.93 -7.39
CA VAL A 11 -13.84 -7.11 -7.13
C VAL A 11 -14.29 -7.70 -8.45
N HIS A 12 -13.84 -8.91 -8.76
CA HIS A 12 -14.39 -9.66 -9.88
C HIS A 12 -15.82 -10.09 -9.58
N GLN A 13 -16.78 -9.70 -10.44
CA GLN A 13 -18.16 -10.13 -10.32
C GLN A 13 -18.26 -11.66 -10.43
N GLY A 14 -18.97 -12.29 -9.49
CA GLY A 14 -19.25 -13.74 -9.51
C GLY A 14 -18.14 -14.63 -8.93
N ILE A 15 -17.10 -14.10 -8.32
CA ILE A 15 -16.04 -14.88 -7.66
C ILE A 15 -16.35 -15.04 -6.18
N LYS A 16 -16.17 -16.25 -5.66
CA LYS A 16 -16.27 -16.53 -4.21
C LYS A 16 -15.11 -15.86 -3.46
N GLU A 17 -15.36 -15.38 -2.24
CA GLU A 17 -14.34 -14.70 -1.41
C GLU A 17 -13.03 -15.51 -1.30
N ASP A 18 -13.11 -16.83 -1.14
CA ASP A 18 -11.94 -17.72 -1.02
C ASP A 18 -11.09 -17.79 -2.31
N ASP A 19 -11.63 -17.38 -3.45
CA ASP A 19 -10.95 -17.41 -4.74
C ASP A 19 -10.25 -16.09 -5.09
N VAL A 20 -10.58 -14.99 -4.43
CA VAL A 20 -10.05 -13.64 -4.72
C VAL A 20 -8.52 -13.56 -4.49
N THR A 21 -8.00 -14.38 -3.58
CA THR A 21 -6.56 -14.44 -3.29
C THR A 21 -5.76 -15.28 -4.30
N LYS A 22 -6.42 -15.96 -5.25
CA LYS A 22 -5.71 -16.73 -6.27
C LYS A 22 -4.97 -15.81 -7.24
N LEU A 23 -3.75 -16.19 -7.59
CA LEU A 23 -2.87 -15.42 -8.46
C LEU A 23 -3.53 -14.93 -9.75
N ARG A 24 -4.36 -15.77 -10.40
CA ARG A 24 -5.07 -15.42 -11.65
C ARG A 24 -5.98 -14.20 -11.53
N TYR A 25 -6.45 -13.88 -10.32
CA TYR A 25 -7.26 -12.68 -10.06
C TYR A 25 -6.40 -11.51 -9.62
N LEU A 26 -5.37 -11.77 -8.81
CA LEU A 26 -4.45 -10.74 -8.32
C LEU A 26 -3.68 -10.07 -9.47
N THR A 27 -3.41 -10.82 -10.54
CA THR A 27 -2.71 -10.32 -11.73
C THR A 27 -3.59 -10.32 -12.99
N SER A 28 -4.93 -10.35 -12.86
CA SER A 28 -5.81 -10.21 -14.04
C SER A 28 -5.63 -8.86 -14.72
N ASP A 29 -5.85 -8.80 -16.04
CA ASP A 29 -5.66 -7.56 -16.79
C ASP A 29 -6.60 -6.45 -16.33
N GLU A 30 -7.83 -6.81 -15.92
CA GLU A 30 -8.81 -5.88 -15.38
C GLU A 30 -8.30 -5.24 -14.07
N ARG A 31 -7.77 -6.07 -13.14
CA ARG A 31 -7.22 -5.56 -11.89
C ARG A 31 -5.96 -4.72 -12.13
N VAL A 32 -5.09 -5.13 -13.04
CA VAL A 32 -3.89 -4.36 -13.40
C VAL A 32 -4.27 -3.00 -14.00
N ASN A 33 -5.25 -2.97 -14.91
CA ASN A 33 -5.76 -1.69 -15.46
C ASN A 33 -6.39 -0.81 -14.36
N TYR A 34 -7.10 -1.40 -13.42
CA TYR A 34 -7.67 -0.68 -12.29
C TYR A 34 -6.58 -0.10 -11.37
N ILE A 35 -5.51 -0.86 -11.09
CA ILE A 35 -4.35 -0.36 -10.34
C ILE A 35 -3.73 0.83 -11.06
N ILE A 36 -3.50 0.75 -12.37
CA ILE A 36 -2.95 1.85 -13.18
C ILE A 36 -3.88 3.08 -13.09
N GLN A 37 -5.18 2.89 -13.28
CA GLN A 37 -6.14 3.98 -13.18
C GLN A 37 -6.07 4.69 -11.81
N LYS A 38 -5.98 3.93 -10.71
CA LYS A 38 -5.91 4.51 -9.36
C LYS A 38 -4.56 5.20 -9.11
N THR A 39 -3.45 4.61 -9.55
CA THR A 39 -2.13 5.22 -9.39
C THR A 39 -2.00 6.53 -10.17
N ASP A 40 -2.56 6.59 -11.37
CA ASP A 40 -2.61 7.81 -12.19
C ASP A 40 -3.54 8.87 -11.56
N TYR A 41 -4.70 8.46 -11.06
CA TYR A 41 -5.69 9.37 -10.47
C TYR A 41 -5.15 10.06 -9.20
N TYR A 42 -4.52 9.32 -8.30
CA TYR A 42 -3.98 9.88 -7.06
C TYR A 42 -2.60 10.53 -7.25
N GLY A 43 -1.90 10.18 -8.30
CA GLY A 43 -0.64 10.79 -8.72
C GLY A 43 0.51 10.65 -7.69
N TYR A 44 1.51 11.48 -7.86
CA TYR A 44 2.70 11.55 -7.02
C TYR A 44 3.26 12.97 -6.99
N SER A 45 4.11 13.28 -6.01
CA SER A 45 4.84 14.55 -5.94
C SER A 45 6.19 14.46 -6.64
N GLY A 46 6.56 15.50 -7.36
CA GLY A 46 7.81 15.56 -8.12
C GLY A 46 7.65 15.32 -9.62
N GLU A 47 8.76 15.34 -10.37
CA GLU A 47 8.74 15.26 -11.83
C GLU A 47 8.78 13.81 -12.35
N ILE A 48 9.39 12.89 -11.59
CA ILE A 48 9.61 11.49 -12.00
C ILE A 48 8.90 10.56 -11.02
N LEU A 49 8.13 9.62 -11.55
CA LEU A 49 7.51 8.56 -10.75
C LEU A 49 8.57 7.58 -10.25
N GLN A 50 8.68 7.47 -8.93
CA GLN A 50 9.59 6.57 -8.22
C GLN A 50 8.78 5.83 -7.16
N GLY A 51 8.20 4.69 -7.56
CA GLY A 51 7.20 3.99 -6.78
C GLY A 51 7.66 2.67 -6.18
N LEU A 52 6.99 2.27 -5.08
CA LEU A 52 7.05 0.94 -4.51
C LEU A 52 5.66 0.29 -4.57
N ILE A 53 5.58 -0.97 -4.97
CA ILE A 53 4.36 -1.77 -4.91
C ILE A 53 4.59 -2.98 -4.02
N PHE A 54 3.76 -3.15 -3.00
CA PHE A 54 3.80 -4.29 -2.08
C PHE A 54 2.71 -5.29 -2.44
N VAL A 55 3.13 -6.55 -2.61
CA VAL A 55 2.26 -7.67 -3.00
C VAL A 55 2.36 -8.83 -2.02
N SER A 56 1.48 -9.82 -2.14
CA SER A 56 1.38 -10.94 -1.19
C SER A 56 2.34 -12.10 -1.49
N SER A 57 2.84 -12.23 -2.71
CA SER A 57 3.72 -13.34 -3.09
C SER A 57 4.74 -12.96 -4.15
N LYS A 58 5.88 -13.69 -4.18
CA LYS A 58 6.92 -13.51 -5.18
C LYS A 58 6.38 -13.69 -6.61
N LYS A 59 5.50 -14.66 -6.82
CA LYS A 59 4.90 -14.92 -8.12
C LYS A 59 4.04 -13.73 -8.58
N GLU A 60 3.24 -13.16 -7.68
CA GLU A 60 2.48 -11.94 -7.96
C GLU A 60 3.42 -10.77 -8.32
N ALA A 61 4.56 -10.65 -7.63
CA ALA A 61 5.53 -9.58 -7.92
C ALA A 61 6.06 -9.68 -9.36
N TYR A 62 6.48 -10.87 -9.80
CA TYR A 62 6.99 -11.08 -11.16
C TYR A 62 5.90 -10.86 -12.21
N ASP A 63 4.73 -11.50 -12.05
CA ASP A 63 3.63 -11.39 -13.00
C ASP A 63 3.14 -9.94 -13.15
N LEU A 64 3.06 -9.20 -12.03
CA LEU A 64 2.66 -7.80 -12.06
C LEU A 64 3.73 -6.91 -12.71
N ALA A 65 5.03 -7.17 -12.46
CA ALA A 65 6.12 -6.43 -13.07
C ALA A 65 6.11 -6.57 -14.60
N ASP A 66 5.90 -7.79 -15.10
CA ASP A 66 5.81 -8.07 -16.53
C ASP A 66 4.58 -7.37 -17.15
N LYS A 67 3.43 -7.44 -16.49
CA LYS A 67 2.20 -6.81 -16.99
C LYS A 67 2.26 -5.28 -17.00
N LEU A 68 2.79 -4.66 -15.95
CA LEU A 68 2.99 -3.21 -15.93
C LEU A 68 3.98 -2.78 -17.00
N SER A 69 5.09 -3.50 -17.16
CA SER A 69 6.10 -3.22 -18.18
C SER A 69 5.55 -3.37 -19.60
N SER A 70 4.69 -4.36 -19.87
CA SER A 70 4.02 -4.51 -21.16
C SER A 70 3.07 -3.36 -21.50
N LYS A 71 2.58 -2.64 -20.48
CA LYS A 71 1.74 -1.44 -20.61
C LYS A 71 2.54 -0.12 -20.57
N GLY A 72 3.87 -0.20 -20.66
CA GLY A 72 4.76 0.96 -20.72
C GLY A 72 5.20 1.49 -19.35
N ILE A 73 4.77 0.89 -18.24
CA ILE A 73 5.18 1.27 -16.88
C ILE A 73 6.34 0.38 -16.46
N LYS A 74 7.57 0.84 -16.66
CA LYS A 74 8.80 0.09 -16.42
C LYS A 74 8.88 -0.36 -14.96
N SER A 75 8.74 -1.65 -14.71
CA SER A 75 8.66 -2.21 -13.35
C SER A 75 9.59 -3.41 -13.20
N VAL A 76 10.17 -3.56 -12.01
CA VAL A 76 11.07 -4.67 -11.68
C VAL A 76 10.62 -5.31 -10.38
N ALA A 77 10.48 -6.63 -10.35
CA ALA A 77 10.26 -7.38 -9.13
C ALA A 77 11.57 -7.55 -8.36
N LEU A 78 11.54 -7.29 -7.04
CA LEU A 78 12.62 -7.62 -6.10
C LEU A 78 12.09 -8.50 -4.97
N THR A 79 12.81 -9.57 -4.68
CA THR A 79 12.44 -10.55 -3.66
C THR A 79 13.59 -10.84 -2.68
N GLY A 80 13.29 -11.57 -1.62
CA GLY A 80 14.31 -12.02 -0.66
C GLY A 80 15.41 -12.90 -1.26
N ASP A 81 15.15 -13.52 -2.44
CA ASP A 81 16.11 -14.39 -3.11
C ASP A 81 17.18 -13.63 -3.91
N ASP A 82 16.94 -12.35 -4.19
CA ASP A 82 17.86 -11.53 -4.97
C ASP A 82 19.11 -11.16 -4.15
N SER A 83 20.28 -11.15 -4.81
CA SER A 83 21.52 -10.76 -4.17
C SER A 83 21.51 -9.27 -3.75
N VAL A 84 22.25 -8.93 -2.70
CA VAL A 84 22.38 -7.55 -2.23
C VAL A 84 22.87 -6.62 -3.35
N ASN A 85 23.82 -7.09 -4.16
CA ASN A 85 24.35 -6.32 -5.29
C ASN A 85 23.26 -6.04 -6.34
N TYR A 86 22.47 -7.04 -6.70
CA TYR A 86 21.35 -6.84 -7.66
C TYR A 86 20.30 -5.87 -7.12
N ARG A 87 19.94 -5.99 -5.85
CA ARG A 87 19.00 -5.05 -5.19
C ARG A 87 19.51 -3.61 -5.29
N GLN A 88 20.81 -3.39 -5.02
CA GLN A 88 21.41 -2.06 -5.11
C GLN A 88 21.34 -1.50 -6.55
N ILE A 89 21.62 -2.32 -7.55
CA ILE A 89 21.50 -1.93 -8.97
C ILE A 89 20.08 -1.50 -9.33
N VAL A 90 19.07 -2.27 -8.86
CA VAL A 90 17.66 -1.94 -9.14
C VAL A 90 17.22 -0.67 -8.41
N ILE A 91 17.67 -0.47 -7.16
CA ILE A 91 17.40 0.74 -6.40
C ILE A 91 18.00 1.97 -7.11
N GLU A 92 19.24 1.88 -7.60
CA GLU A 92 19.85 3.00 -8.37
C GLU A 92 19.08 3.28 -9.67
N LYS A 93 18.59 2.25 -10.38
CA LYS A 93 17.71 2.45 -11.56
C LYS A 93 16.41 3.19 -11.20
N LEU A 94 15.82 2.92 -10.02
CA LEU A 94 14.66 3.67 -9.56
C LEU A 94 15.00 5.13 -9.27
N LYS A 95 16.10 5.39 -8.56
CA LYS A 95 16.56 6.75 -8.24
C LYS A 95 16.85 7.57 -9.49
N GLU A 96 17.41 6.94 -10.52
CA GLU A 96 17.69 7.58 -11.80
C GLU A 96 16.46 7.72 -12.72
N GLY A 97 15.28 7.24 -12.30
CA GLY A 97 14.06 7.25 -13.11
C GLY A 97 14.09 6.31 -14.32
N LYS A 98 15.04 5.37 -14.37
CA LYS A 98 15.12 4.34 -15.42
C LYS A 98 14.01 3.30 -15.33
N ILE A 99 13.46 3.11 -14.13
CA ILE A 99 12.26 2.32 -13.85
C ILE A 99 11.29 3.15 -13.01
N ASN A 100 9.99 2.83 -13.10
CA ASN A 100 8.92 3.53 -12.39
C ASN A 100 8.60 2.87 -11.05
N TYR A 101 8.61 1.53 -11.00
CA TYR A 101 8.27 0.78 -9.79
C TYR A 101 9.26 -0.34 -9.48
N ILE A 102 9.50 -0.52 -8.19
CA ILE A 102 9.97 -1.78 -7.62
C ILE A 102 8.77 -2.47 -6.99
N ILE A 103 8.54 -3.74 -7.35
CA ILE A 103 7.46 -4.57 -6.82
C ILE A 103 8.04 -5.63 -5.90
N THR A 104 7.57 -5.69 -4.67
CA THR A 104 8.19 -6.55 -3.66
C THR A 104 7.19 -7.16 -2.68
N VAL A 105 7.59 -8.23 -2.00
CA VAL A 105 6.79 -8.86 -0.94
C VAL A 105 7.15 -8.23 0.41
N ASP A 106 8.24 -8.59 1.04
CA ASP A 106 8.60 -8.16 2.41
C ASP A 106 9.97 -7.49 2.52
N LEU A 107 10.62 -7.25 1.39
CA LEU A 107 12.02 -6.85 1.35
C LEU A 107 12.32 -5.54 2.08
N PHE A 108 11.35 -4.62 2.11
CA PHE A 108 11.50 -3.27 2.66
C PHE A 108 10.98 -3.12 4.09
N ASN A 109 10.59 -4.23 4.75
CA ASN A 109 10.16 -4.21 6.15
C ASN A 109 11.33 -3.89 7.11
N GLU A 110 12.58 -4.15 6.70
CA GLU A 110 13.79 -3.96 7.51
C GLU A 110 14.50 -2.60 7.30
N GLY A 111 13.82 -1.62 6.67
CA GLY A 111 14.31 -0.23 6.69
C GLY A 111 15.19 0.17 5.52
N ILE A 112 14.89 -0.27 4.29
CA ILE A 112 15.53 0.34 3.12
C ILE A 112 15.08 1.79 3.01
N ASP A 113 16.04 2.68 3.12
CA ASP A 113 15.87 4.12 3.00
C ASP A 113 16.05 4.52 1.53
N ILE A 114 14.94 4.76 0.82
CA ILE A 114 14.94 5.31 -0.54
C ILE A 114 14.20 6.66 -0.47
N PRO A 115 14.91 7.75 -0.16
CA PRO A 115 14.29 9.07 0.02
C PRO A 115 13.51 9.54 -1.22
N GLU A 116 13.87 9.06 -2.40
CA GLU A 116 13.30 9.45 -3.68
C GLU A 116 11.88 8.90 -3.90
N VAL A 117 11.49 7.83 -3.20
CA VAL A 117 10.15 7.23 -3.36
C VAL A 117 9.06 8.26 -3.08
N ASN A 118 8.19 8.46 -4.07
CA ASN A 118 7.10 9.43 -4.02
C ASN A 118 5.70 8.82 -4.18
N GLN A 119 5.61 7.54 -4.53
CA GLN A 119 4.35 6.80 -4.53
C GLN A 119 4.52 5.39 -3.97
N VAL A 120 3.58 4.96 -3.15
CA VAL A 120 3.56 3.62 -2.55
C VAL A 120 2.19 3.01 -2.77
N VAL A 121 2.17 1.79 -3.29
CA VAL A 121 0.95 1.03 -3.58
C VAL A 121 0.95 -0.25 -2.75
N MET A 122 -0.12 -0.48 -2.00
CA MET A 122 -0.29 -1.66 -1.18
C MET A 122 -1.38 -2.55 -1.75
N LEU A 123 -1.00 -3.72 -2.25
CA LEU A 123 -1.90 -4.72 -2.85
C LEU A 123 -2.00 -5.98 -1.99
N ARG A 124 -1.61 -5.90 -0.73
CA ARG A 124 -1.55 -7.03 0.21
C ARG A 124 -2.44 -6.81 1.43
N PRO A 125 -2.78 -7.89 2.19
CA PRO A 125 -3.59 -7.77 3.40
C PRO A 125 -3.04 -6.78 4.42
N THR A 126 -3.93 -6.17 5.17
CA THR A 126 -3.73 -5.05 6.08
C THR A 126 -2.64 -5.23 7.16
N GLU A 127 -2.39 -6.44 7.68
CA GLU A 127 -1.35 -6.66 8.71
C GLU A 127 0.02 -6.20 8.24
N SER A 128 0.36 -6.51 7.01
CA SER A 128 1.63 -6.09 6.42
C SER A 128 1.65 -4.59 6.10
N SER A 129 0.50 -4.01 5.75
CA SER A 129 0.34 -2.57 5.48
C SER A 129 0.61 -1.73 6.72
N ILE A 130 0.20 -2.21 7.92
CA ILE A 130 0.39 -1.50 9.17
C ILE A 130 1.87 -1.38 9.54
N ILE A 131 2.61 -2.48 9.48
CA ILE A 131 4.05 -2.46 9.72
C ILE A 131 4.71 -1.46 8.79
N PHE A 132 4.26 -1.43 7.53
CA PHE A 132 4.80 -0.50 6.55
C PHE A 132 4.41 0.97 6.84
N ILE A 133 3.16 1.27 7.22
CA ILE A 133 2.73 2.64 7.59
C ILE A 133 3.51 3.15 8.80
N GLN A 134 3.75 2.30 9.80
CA GLN A 134 4.59 2.65 10.94
C GLN A 134 6.04 2.93 10.54
N GLN A 135 6.55 2.23 9.53
CA GLN A 135 7.90 2.44 8.99
C GLN A 135 7.97 3.63 8.04
N LEU A 136 6.92 3.92 7.27
CA LEU A 136 6.81 5.13 6.46
C LEU A 136 7.02 6.39 7.31
N GLY A 137 6.43 6.45 8.52
CA GLY A 137 6.63 7.56 9.44
C GLY A 137 8.07 7.75 9.90
N ARG A 138 8.90 6.70 9.83
CA ARG A 138 10.30 6.71 10.25
C ARG A 138 11.30 6.83 9.10
N GLY A 139 10.97 6.33 7.90
CA GLY A 139 11.93 6.08 6.81
C GLY A 139 11.81 6.98 5.58
N LEU A 140 10.64 7.56 5.30
CA LEU A 140 10.47 8.44 4.15
C LEU A 140 10.95 9.84 4.49
N ARG A 141 12.27 10.01 4.41
CA ARG A 141 12.93 11.29 4.63
C ARG A 141 12.53 12.29 3.55
N LYS A 142 12.65 13.58 3.88
CA LYS A 142 12.50 14.66 2.90
C LYS A 142 13.56 14.47 1.80
N SER A 143 13.13 14.54 0.56
CA SER A 143 13.99 14.67 -0.61
C SER A 143 13.73 16.03 -1.25
N SER A 144 14.73 16.62 -1.89
CA SER A 144 14.58 17.89 -2.60
C SER A 144 13.61 17.80 -3.79
N ASN A 145 13.33 16.59 -4.28
CA ASN A 145 12.58 16.37 -5.50
C ASN A 145 11.10 16.02 -5.25
N LYS A 146 10.65 16.01 -3.99
CA LYS A 146 9.26 15.74 -3.64
C LYS A 146 8.82 16.51 -2.39
N GLU A 147 7.56 16.88 -2.34
CA GLU A 147 6.94 17.52 -1.17
C GLU A 147 6.30 16.50 -0.23
N TYR A 148 5.70 15.45 -0.78
CA TYR A 148 5.00 14.39 -0.04
C TYR A 148 5.13 13.03 -0.73
N VAL A 149 4.67 12.00 -0.04
CA VAL A 149 4.50 10.64 -0.59
C VAL A 149 3.03 10.32 -0.71
N THR A 150 2.60 9.86 -1.86
CA THR A 150 1.25 9.30 -2.04
C THR A 150 1.24 7.83 -1.65
N VAL A 151 0.37 7.44 -0.73
CA VAL A 151 0.14 6.05 -0.33
C VAL A 151 -1.25 5.62 -0.78
N ILE A 152 -1.33 4.59 -1.61
CA ILE A 152 -2.59 4.03 -2.13
C ILE A 152 -2.73 2.61 -1.61
N ASP A 153 -3.67 2.40 -0.71
CA ASP A 153 -3.91 1.10 -0.07
C ASP A 153 -5.19 0.46 -0.64
N PHE A 154 -5.03 -0.66 -1.34
CA PHE A 154 -6.13 -1.39 -1.94
C PHE A 154 -6.78 -2.30 -0.91
N ILE A 155 -7.88 -1.84 -0.36
CA ILE A 155 -8.61 -2.48 0.74
C ILE A 155 -9.60 -3.49 0.17
N GLY A 156 -9.26 -4.76 0.31
CA GLY A 156 -10.15 -5.88 0.00
C GLY A 156 -11.07 -6.22 1.19
N ASN A 157 -11.79 -7.33 1.07
CA ASN A 157 -12.65 -7.82 2.16
C ASN A 157 -11.86 -8.69 3.14
N TYR A 158 -10.93 -8.08 3.89
CA TYR A 158 -10.08 -8.77 4.86
C TYR A 158 -10.61 -8.60 6.28
N LYS A 159 -10.57 -9.69 7.06
CA LYS A 159 -10.97 -9.68 8.47
C LYS A 159 -10.09 -8.76 9.34
N THR A 160 -8.90 -8.45 8.88
CA THR A 160 -7.89 -7.62 9.57
C THR A 160 -7.97 -6.13 9.25
N ASN A 161 -8.92 -5.70 8.43
CA ASN A 161 -9.07 -4.28 8.05
C ASN A 161 -9.27 -3.32 9.26
N TYR A 162 -9.75 -3.83 10.40
CA TYR A 162 -9.87 -3.06 11.64
C TYR A 162 -8.53 -2.50 12.14
N LEU A 163 -7.42 -3.07 11.71
CA LEU A 163 -6.08 -2.62 12.08
C LEU A 163 -5.68 -1.29 11.40
N ILE A 164 -6.28 -0.96 10.23
CA ILE A 164 -5.96 0.27 9.48
C ILE A 164 -6.20 1.53 10.32
N PRO A 165 -7.40 1.77 10.88
CA PRO A 165 -7.64 2.95 11.69
C PRO A 165 -6.82 2.95 12.99
N ILE A 166 -6.53 1.78 13.57
CA ILE A 166 -5.66 1.67 14.74
C ILE A 166 -4.25 2.19 14.42
N ALA A 167 -3.68 1.75 13.29
CA ALA A 167 -2.35 2.17 12.88
C ALA A 167 -2.27 3.64 12.49
N LEU A 168 -3.29 4.15 11.77
CA LEU A 168 -3.29 5.50 11.23
C LEU A 168 -3.66 6.57 12.27
N SER A 169 -4.56 6.25 13.22
CA SER A 169 -4.96 7.20 14.27
C SER A 169 -3.90 7.39 15.35
N GLY A 170 -3.05 6.39 15.56
CA GLY A 170 -2.13 6.34 16.71
C GLY A 170 -2.82 6.18 18.06
N ASP A 171 -4.16 5.98 18.09
CA ASP A 171 -4.94 5.77 19.30
C ASP A 171 -4.74 4.35 19.83
N GLN A 172 -4.22 4.24 21.06
CA GLN A 172 -3.99 3.00 21.76
C GLN A 172 -5.10 2.64 22.76
N SER A 173 -6.19 3.42 22.78
CA SER A 173 -7.29 3.23 23.75
C SER A 173 -8.08 1.95 23.58
N GLN A 174 -7.96 1.27 22.42
CA GLN A 174 -8.75 0.10 22.03
C GLN A 174 -10.26 0.36 21.98
N ASN A 175 -10.64 1.63 21.90
CA ASN A 175 -12.03 2.04 21.82
C ASN A 175 -12.49 2.08 20.36
N LYS A 176 -13.38 1.16 20.00
CA LYS A 176 -13.93 1.06 18.64
C LYS A 176 -14.61 2.37 18.17
N ASP A 177 -15.25 3.08 19.09
CA ASP A 177 -15.96 4.34 18.74
C ASP A 177 -14.96 5.43 18.34
N ASN A 178 -13.78 5.48 18.95
CA ASN A 178 -12.72 6.38 18.56
C ASN A 178 -12.22 6.08 17.15
N TYR A 179 -11.99 4.80 16.81
CA TYR A 179 -11.58 4.38 15.48
C TYR A 179 -12.66 4.66 14.43
N LYS A 180 -13.93 4.46 14.76
CA LYS A 180 -15.06 4.81 13.89
C LYS A 180 -15.15 6.32 13.65
N LYS A 181 -14.98 7.14 14.69
CA LYS A 181 -14.92 8.60 14.56
C LYS A 181 -13.76 9.04 13.68
N PHE A 182 -12.58 8.44 13.85
CA PHE A 182 -11.41 8.69 12.99
C PHE A 182 -11.70 8.44 11.51
N LEU A 183 -12.42 7.35 11.17
CA LEU A 183 -12.82 7.05 9.79
C LEU A 183 -13.88 8.04 9.23
N THR A 184 -14.68 8.65 10.11
CA THR A 184 -15.76 9.57 9.71
C THR A 184 -15.23 10.99 9.53
N ASN A 185 -14.31 11.40 10.39
CA ASN A 185 -13.71 12.72 10.33
C ASN A 185 -12.52 12.65 9.36
N ASN A 186 -12.62 13.33 8.22
CA ASN A 186 -11.50 13.51 7.28
C ASN A 186 -10.44 14.46 7.89
N ASP A 187 -10.11 14.29 9.17
CA ASP A 187 -9.23 15.21 9.88
C ASP A 187 -7.77 14.90 9.52
N SER A 188 -7.06 15.96 9.18
CA SER A 188 -5.60 15.97 9.07
C SER A 188 -4.99 15.44 10.37
N ILE A 189 -4.16 14.40 10.24
CA ILE A 189 -3.22 14.05 11.32
C ILE A 189 -2.40 15.31 11.61
N ASN A 190 -2.04 15.53 12.88
CA ASN A 190 -1.20 16.67 13.28
C ASN A 190 -0.02 16.84 12.30
N GLY A 191 -0.13 17.82 11.39
CA GLY A 191 0.83 18.08 10.32
C GLY A 191 0.20 18.17 8.93
N VAL A 192 1.04 18.16 7.90
CA VAL A 192 0.69 18.33 6.47
C VAL A 192 0.24 17.00 5.80
N SER A 193 -0.02 15.93 6.57
CA SER A 193 -0.45 14.64 6.05
C SER A 193 -1.98 14.53 6.05
N THR A 194 -2.54 13.89 5.01
CA THR A 194 -3.99 13.68 4.88
C THR A 194 -4.33 12.19 4.76
N ILE A 195 -5.49 11.80 5.26
CA ILE A 195 -6.02 10.44 5.16
C ILE A 195 -7.43 10.50 4.58
N ASN A 196 -7.64 9.76 3.49
CA ASN A 196 -8.92 9.65 2.82
C ASN A 196 -9.26 8.18 2.55
N PHE A 197 -10.53 7.84 2.65
CA PHE A 197 -11.05 6.50 2.33
C PHE A 197 -12.19 6.60 1.33
N GLU A 198 -12.21 5.72 0.34
CA GLU A 198 -13.41 5.50 -0.48
C GLU A 198 -14.54 4.93 0.39
N GLU A 199 -15.80 5.25 0.08
CA GLU A 199 -16.94 4.86 0.90
C GLU A 199 -17.10 3.34 1.07
N VAL A 200 -16.82 2.55 0.02
CA VAL A 200 -16.87 1.09 0.10
C VAL A 200 -15.74 0.55 0.99
N ALA A 201 -14.53 1.06 0.83
CA ALA A 201 -13.38 0.71 1.67
C ALA A 201 -13.65 1.05 3.14
N LYS A 202 -14.22 2.24 3.41
CA LYS A 202 -14.65 2.67 4.75
C LYS A 202 -15.65 1.68 5.35
N LYS A 203 -16.66 1.27 4.59
CA LYS A 203 -17.66 0.29 5.02
C LYS A 203 -17.05 -1.07 5.36
N GLN A 204 -16.08 -1.54 4.56
CA GLN A 204 -15.36 -2.80 4.83
C GLN A 204 -14.58 -2.72 6.15
N ILE A 205 -13.91 -1.60 6.42
CA ILE A 205 -13.22 -1.37 7.69
C ILE A 205 -14.20 -1.34 8.86
N TYR A 206 -15.35 -0.66 8.73
CA TYR A 206 -16.39 -0.64 9.77
C TYR A 206 -16.88 -2.05 10.11
N ASN A 207 -17.22 -2.86 9.10
CA ASN A 207 -17.66 -4.23 9.30
C ASN A 207 -16.60 -5.07 10.03
N SER A 208 -15.34 -4.90 9.70
CA SER A 208 -14.21 -5.56 10.36
C SER A 208 -14.07 -5.13 11.83
N LEU A 209 -14.22 -3.82 12.14
CA LEU A 209 -14.22 -3.30 13.51
C LEU A 209 -15.37 -3.88 14.35
N ASP A 210 -16.56 -4.02 13.77
CA ASP A 210 -17.72 -4.58 14.48
C ASP A 210 -17.53 -6.06 14.80
N ALA A 211 -16.94 -6.82 13.89
CA ALA A 211 -16.73 -8.24 14.01
C ALA A 211 -15.62 -8.64 15.00
N VAL A 212 -14.65 -7.76 15.27
CA VAL A 212 -13.50 -8.09 16.13
C VAL A 212 -13.79 -7.77 17.60
N SER A 213 -13.23 -8.59 18.53
CA SER A 213 -13.12 -8.25 19.95
C SER A 213 -11.72 -7.72 20.22
N LEU A 214 -11.61 -6.43 20.53
CA LEU A 214 -10.34 -5.78 20.86
C LEU A 214 -9.99 -6.09 22.32
N ASN A 215 -9.16 -7.11 22.56
CA ASN A 215 -8.60 -7.43 23.86
C ASN A 215 -7.09 -7.16 23.83
N GLN A 216 -6.52 -6.68 24.96
CA GLN A 216 -5.12 -6.25 25.10
C GLN A 216 -4.05 -7.22 24.59
N ASN A 217 -4.33 -8.51 24.47
CA ASN A 217 -3.34 -9.55 24.15
C ASN A 217 -3.19 -9.84 22.63
N LYS A 218 -3.85 -9.08 21.73
CA LYS A 218 -3.83 -9.34 20.28
C LYS A 218 -3.17 -8.23 19.45
N LEU A 219 -2.61 -7.20 20.07
CA LEU A 219 -2.07 -6.02 19.39
C LEU A 219 -0.53 -5.91 19.43
N ILE A 220 0.15 -7.02 19.78
CA ILE A 220 1.62 -7.09 19.76
C ILE A 220 2.07 -7.93 18.58
#